data_545e460a65ce2e86340fe7df4ff8f349
#
_entry.id   545e460a65ce2e86340fe7df4ff8f349
#
_cell.length_a   1.000
_cell.length_b   1.000
_cell.length_c   1.000
_cell.angle_alpha   90.00
_cell.angle_beta   90.00
_cell.angle_gamma   90.00
#
_symmetry.space_group_name_H-M   'P 1'
#
loop_
_entity.id
_entity.type
_entity.pdbx_description
1 polymer ?
#
loop_
_entity_poly.entity_id
_entity_poly.type
_entity_poly.pdbx_seq_one_letter_code
_entity_poly.pdbx_strand_id
1 'polypeptide(L)'
;MKYRLLVFDHDDTTVNSTATIHHPCFVRFLDAFYPGRSCTLEEYFLKNFSPGFVAMCHDEYGMDDAELEREAAFWREYVSTRVPKAYPGIREIMLRHRAEGGQIAVISHSYGDNILRDYRQNGLPEPDLVFGWEMPPDQRKPSPWPLQEVLRRTGLSPDEILVIDDLKPGYDMAMACGVPFAAAGWANDIPEIESFMRRFSRLYFKTVSALADYLFDEEGSL
;
A
#
# COMPACT_ATOMS: atom_id res chain seq x y z
N MET A 1 -11.54 14.93 -15.38
CA MET A 1 -10.77 14.24 -14.31
C MET A 1 -11.62 14.12 -13.06
N LYS A 2 -11.83 12.89 -12.57
CA LYS A 2 -12.77 12.60 -11.47
C LYS A 2 -12.21 12.99 -10.10
N TYR A 3 -10.92 12.77 -9.89
CA TYR A 3 -10.17 13.16 -8.69
C TYR A 3 -8.94 13.97 -9.10
N ARG A 4 -8.57 14.98 -8.32
CA ARG A 4 -7.39 15.81 -8.57
C ARG A 4 -6.11 15.20 -8.03
N LEU A 5 -6.23 14.34 -7.01
CA LEU A 5 -5.11 13.63 -6.41
C LEU A 5 -5.47 12.15 -6.25
N LEU A 6 -4.58 11.28 -6.69
CA LEU A 6 -4.61 9.85 -6.37
C LEU A 6 -3.54 9.57 -5.30
N VAL A 7 -3.96 8.99 -4.18
CA VAL A 7 -3.08 8.52 -3.11
C VAL A 7 -2.97 7.01 -3.24
N PHE A 8 -1.82 6.53 -3.68
CA PHE A 8 -1.55 5.10 -3.82
C PHE A 8 -0.85 4.56 -2.57
N ASP A 9 -1.24 3.37 -2.13
CA ASP A 9 -0.31 2.51 -1.43
C ASP A 9 0.74 1.97 -2.40
N HIS A 10 1.88 1.50 -1.86
CA HIS A 10 2.98 0.97 -2.67
C HIS A 10 2.89 -0.55 -2.82
N ASP A 11 2.97 -1.27 -1.69
CA ASP A 11 3.08 -2.72 -1.67
C ASP A 11 1.74 -3.37 -2.01
N ASP A 12 1.75 -4.27 -2.99
CA ASP A 12 0.57 -5.00 -3.51
C ASP A 12 -0.56 -4.12 -4.10
N THR A 13 -0.44 -2.82 -4.03
CA THR A 13 -1.31 -1.87 -4.74
C THR A 13 -0.65 -1.36 -6.02
N THR A 14 0.55 -0.79 -5.91
CA THR A 14 1.33 -0.27 -7.04
C THR A 14 2.24 -1.35 -7.63
N VAL A 15 2.91 -2.11 -6.77
CA VAL A 15 3.88 -3.15 -7.13
C VAL A 15 3.56 -4.49 -6.44
N ASN A 16 3.83 -5.60 -7.11
CA ASN A 16 3.68 -6.95 -6.55
C ASN A 16 4.89 -7.29 -5.68
N SER A 17 4.85 -6.92 -4.40
CA SER A 17 5.99 -7.01 -3.49
C SER A 17 5.85 -8.08 -2.41
N THR A 18 4.68 -8.26 -1.81
CA THR A 18 4.53 -9.21 -0.69
C THR A 18 4.86 -10.64 -1.09
N ALA A 19 4.21 -11.17 -2.11
CA ALA A 19 4.43 -12.54 -2.55
C ALA A 19 5.85 -12.79 -3.10
N THR A 20 6.49 -11.76 -3.67
CA THR A 20 7.76 -11.89 -4.38
C THR A 20 8.99 -11.49 -3.55
N ILE A 21 8.81 -10.64 -2.54
CA ILE A 21 9.91 -10.05 -1.76
C ILE A 21 9.66 -10.12 -0.25
N HIS A 22 8.57 -9.52 0.25
CA HIS A 22 8.41 -9.34 1.70
C HIS A 22 8.18 -10.65 2.44
N HIS A 23 7.24 -11.47 2.00
CA HIS A 23 7.01 -12.78 2.59
C HIS A 23 8.24 -13.70 2.46
N PRO A 24 8.91 -13.85 1.30
CA PRO A 24 10.16 -14.59 1.21
C PRO A 24 11.27 -14.06 2.12
N CYS A 25 11.33 -12.76 2.35
CA CYS A 25 12.25 -12.14 3.30
C CYS A 25 11.95 -12.58 4.73
N PHE A 26 10.68 -12.46 5.14
CA PHE A 26 10.24 -12.83 6.48
C PHE A 26 10.45 -14.32 6.78
N VAL A 27 10.14 -15.21 5.82
CA VAL A 27 10.43 -16.65 5.95
C VAL A 27 11.92 -16.90 6.18
N ARG A 28 12.80 -16.23 5.43
CA ARG A 28 14.27 -16.36 5.63
C ARG A 28 14.71 -15.81 6.98
N PHE A 29 14.10 -14.75 7.46
CA PHE A 29 14.37 -14.22 8.81
C PHE A 29 13.96 -15.24 9.88
N LEU A 30 12.77 -15.85 9.75
CA LEU A 30 12.32 -16.90 10.67
C LEU A 30 13.25 -18.11 10.65
N ASP A 31 13.64 -18.59 9.48
CA ASP A 31 14.57 -19.72 9.34
C ASP A 31 15.91 -19.45 10.05
N ALA A 32 16.38 -18.22 9.99
CA ALA A 32 17.68 -17.84 10.57
C ALA A 32 17.62 -17.62 12.10
N PHE A 33 16.55 -17.02 12.61
CA PHE A 33 16.49 -16.56 14.00
C PHE A 33 15.41 -17.25 14.85
N TYR A 34 14.43 -17.90 14.23
CA TYR A 34 13.30 -18.58 14.88
C TYR A 34 13.11 -20.00 14.35
N PRO A 35 14.12 -20.90 14.47
CA PRO A 35 14.08 -22.22 13.86
C PRO A 35 12.84 -23.02 14.31
N GLY A 36 12.15 -23.61 13.34
CA GLY A 36 10.89 -24.34 13.56
C GLY A 36 9.63 -23.47 13.58
N ARG A 37 9.75 -22.17 13.41
CA ARG A 37 8.60 -21.28 13.15
C ARG A 37 8.44 -21.09 11.65
N SER A 38 7.20 -20.90 11.22
CA SER A 38 6.83 -20.68 9.82
C SER A 38 5.75 -19.64 9.70
N CYS A 39 5.60 -19.08 8.51
CA CYS A 39 4.52 -18.17 8.14
C CYS A 39 4.17 -18.47 6.68
N THR A 40 2.94 -18.84 6.40
CA THR A 40 2.47 -18.98 5.01
C THR A 40 2.20 -17.61 4.40
N LEU A 41 2.15 -17.53 3.08
CA LEU A 41 1.81 -16.28 2.40
C LEU A 41 0.42 -15.77 2.79
N GLU A 42 -0.54 -16.66 2.93
CA GLU A 42 -1.90 -16.33 3.35
C GLU A 42 -1.92 -15.76 4.78
N GLU A 43 -1.25 -16.43 5.73
CA GLU A 43 -1.08 -15.92 7.10
C GLU A 43 -0.41 -14.55 7.12
N TYR A 44 0.63 -14.36 6.30
CA TYR A 44 1.33 -13.08 6.22
C TYR A 44 0.39 -11.95 5.75
N PHE A 45 -0.41 -12.17 4.72
CA PHE A 45 -1.40 -11.20 4.27
C PHE A 45 -2.48 -10.94 5.33
N LEU A 46 -3.07 -11.99 5.91
CA LEU A 46 -4.10 -11.86 6.94
C LEU A 46 -3.61 -11.08 8.15
N LYS A 47 -2.38 -11.32 8.58
CA LYS A 47 -1.80 -10.63 9.74
C LYS A 47 -1.42 -9.18 9.44
N ASN A 48 -0.94 -8.88 8.24
CA ASN A 48 -0.72 -7.49 7.81
C ASN A 48 -2.05 -6.74 7.66
N PHE A 49 -3.11 -7.43 7.24
CA PHE A 49 -4.46 -6.89 7.21
C PHE A 49 -4.96 -6.54 8.61
N SER A 50 -4.82 -7.45 9.57
CA SER A 50 -5.16 -7.26 10.98
C SER A 50 -4.53 -8.36 11.85
N PRO A 51 -3.83 -8.02 12.95
CA PRO A 51 -3.72 -6.71 13.61
C PRO A 51 -2.60 -5.80 13.06
N GLY A 52 -1.81 -6.26 12.09
CA GLY A 52 -0.67 -5.59 11.51
C GLY A 52 0.66 -6.27 11.85
N PHE A 53 1.70 -5.97 11.06
CA PHE A 53 3.00 -6.66 11.09
C PHE A 53 3.65 -6.66 12.47
N VAL A 54 3.73 -5.49 13.12
CA VAL A 54 4.37 -5.36 14.44
C VAL A 54 3.64 -6.21 15.49
N ALA A 55 2.31 -6.14 15.52
CA ALA A 55 1.50 -6.94 16.45
C ALA A 55 1.65 -8.46 16.18
N MET A 56 1.68 -8.86 14.91
CA MET A 56 2.00 -10.26 14.54
C MET A 56 3.36 -10.70 15.10
N CYS A 57 4.39 -9.89 14.94
CA CYS A 57 5.73 -10.22 15.41
C CYS A 57 5.78 -10.36 16.95
N HIS A 58 5.12 -9.45 17.68
CA HIS A 58 5.05 -9.55 19.13
C HIS A 58 4.21 -10.75 19.60
N ASP A 59 2.99 -10.89 19.09
CA ASP A 59 2.00 -11.82 19.63
C ASP A 59 2.29 -13.27 19.24
N GLU A 60 2.77 -13.50 18.01
CA GLU A 60 2.95 -14.86 17.49
C GLU A 60 4.38 -15.36 17.57
N TYR A 61 5.36 -14.48 17.42
CA TYR A 61 6.78 -14.87 17.44
C TYR A 61 7.47 -14.46 18.74
N GLY A 62 6.83 -13.64 19.59
CA GLY A 62 7.39 -13.17 20.86
C GLY A 62 8.56 -12.22 20.68
N MET A 63 8.62 -11.52 19.53
CA MET A 63 9.69 -10.56 19.25
C MET A 63 9.58 -9.36 20.17
N ASP A 64 10.67 -8.98 20.80
CA ASP A 64 10.80 -7.70 21.48
C ASP A 64 11.22 -6.58 20.52
N ASP A 65 11.36 -5.34 21.02
CA ASP A 65 11.73 -4.19 20.20
C ASP A 65 13.11 -4.36 19.55
N ALA A 66 14.08 -4.99 20.23
CA ALA A 66 15.40 -5.22 19.68
C ALA A 66 15.40 -6.27 18.55
N GLU A 67 14.51 -7.24 18.63
CA GLU A 67 14.31 -8.26 17.59
C GLU A 67 13.54 -7.68 16.38
N LEU A 68 12.59 -6.77 16.62
CA LEU A 68 11.95 -6.00 15.55
C LEU A 68 12.95 -5.09 14.81
N GLU A 69 13.87 -4.44 15.54
CA GLU A 69 14.97 -3.67 14.91
C GLU A 69 15.88 -4.56 14.06
N ARG A 70 16.18 -5.77 14.54
CA ARG A 70 16.96 -6.77 13.78
C ARG A 70 16.22 -7.21 12.51
N GLU A 71 14.91 -7.46 12.62
CA GLU A 71 14.06 -7.81 11.47
C GLU A 71 14.07 -6.68 10.44
N ALA A 72 13.85 -5.46 10.88
CA ALA A 72 13.87 -4.28 10.01
C ALA A 72 15.22 -4.11 9.30
N ALA A 73 16.36 -4.33 9.99
CA ALA A 73 17.68 -4.29 9.38
C ALA A 73 17.87 -5.41 8.34
N PHE A 74 17.44 -6.64 8.66
CA PHE A 74 17.47 -7.78 7.75
C PHE A 74 16.62 -7.52 6.50
N TRP A 75 15.40 -7.00 6.69
CA TRP A 75 14.53 -6.61 5.60
C TRP A 75 15.16 -5.53 4.72
N ARG A 76 15.73 -4.46 5.30
CA ARG A 76 16.42 -3.38 4.57
C ARG A 76 17.53 -3.93 3.66
N GLU A 77 18.36 -4.82 4.18
CA GLU A 77 19.41 -5.48 3.39
C GLU A 77 18.81 -6.32 2.27
N TYR A 78 17.81 -7.15 2.59
CA TYR A 78 17.17 -8.04 1.62
C TYR A 78 16.53 -7.30 0.45
N VAL A 79 15.81 -6.21 0.71
CA VAL A 79 15.12 -5.44 -0.34
C VAL A 79 16.05 -4.52 -1.13
N SER A 80 17.24 -4.21 -0.61
CA SER A 80 18.18 -3.26 -1.23
C SER A 80 18.55 -3.60 -2.69
N THR A 81 18.57 -4.89 -3.02
CA THR A 81 18.92 -5.42 -4.35
C THR A 81 17.72 -5.99 -5.13
N ARG A 82 16.50 -5.84 -4.60
CA ARG A 82 15.28 -6.42 -5.17
C ARG A 82 14.28 -5.33 -5.48
N VAL A 83 13.81 -5.32 -6.73
CA VAL A 83 12.82 -4.36 -7.22
C VAL A 83 11.57 -5.13 -7.62
N PRO A 84 10.44 -4.92 -6.94
CA PRO A 84 9.19 -5.54 -7.34
C PRO A 84 8.70 -4.95 -8.67
N LYS A 85 7.92 -5.73 -9.42
CA LYS A 85 7.32 -5.26 -10.66
C LYS A 85 6.01 -4.54 -10.38
N ALA A 86 5.79 -3.40 -11.03
CA ALA A 86 4.50 -2.74 -11.03
C ALA A 86 3.42 -3.65 -11.63
N TYR A 87 2.22 -3.56 -11.09
CA TYR A 87 1.07 -4.25 -11.68
C TYR A 87 0.80 -3.70 -13.09
N PRO A 88 0.48 -4.56 -14.06
CA PRO A 88 0.13 -4.12 -15.41
C PRO A 88 -1.03 -3.11 -15.40
N GLY A 89 -0.87 -1.98 -16.07
CA GLY A 89 -1.86 -0.91 -16.15
C GLY A 89 -1.68 0.22 -15.13
N ILE A 90 -0.98 0.01 -14.02
CA ILE A 90 -0.75 1.08 -13.00
C ILE A 90 0.02 2.25 -13.60
N ARG A 91 1.06 1.96 -14.39
CA ARG A 91 1.85 3.01 -15.06
C ARG A 91 0.98 3.87 -15.97
N GLU A 92 0.14 3.25 -16.75
CA GLU A 92 -0.77 3.89 -17.69
C GLU A 92 -1.79 4.79 -16.97
N ILE A 93 -2.36 4.32 -15.85
CA ILE A 93 -3.23 5.12 -14.97
C ILE A 93 -2.50 6.38 -14.49
N MET A 94 -1.31 6.20 -13.93
CA MET A 94 -0.53 7.31 -13.36
C MET A 94 -0.13 8.33 -14.43
N LEU A 95 0.31 7.86 -15.60
CA LEU A 95 0.70 8.74 -16.71
C LEU A 95 -0.49 9.51 -17.27
N ARG A 96 -1.64 8.86 -17.46
CA ARG A 96 -2.87 9.52 -17.92
C ARG A 96 -3.36 10.55 -16.91
N HIS A 97 -3.38 10.20 -15.63
CA HIS A 97 -3.74 11.12 -14.56
C HIS A 97 -2.85 12.37 -14.53
N ARG A 98 -1.53 12.19 -14.67
CA ARG A 98 -0.57 13.30 -14.82
C ARG A 98 -0.82 14.15 -16.07
N ALA A 99 -1.08 13.54 -17.20
CA ALA A 99 -1.35 14.24 -18.45
C ALA A 99 -2.62 15.12 -18.37
N GLU A 100 -3.59 14.74 -17.55
CA GLU A 100 -4.79 15.50 -17.26
C GLU A 100 -4.58 16.58 -16.15
N GLY A 101 -3.36 16.75 -15.64
CA GLY A 101 -3.00 17.72 -14.60
C GLY A 101 -3.21 17.22 -13.16
N GLY A 102 -3.41 15.92 -12.97
CA GLY A 102 -3.59 15.29 -11.67
C GLY A 102 -2.29 15.13 -10.88
N GLN A 103 -2.41 15.08 -9.57
CA GLN A 103 -1.32 14.86 -8.62
C GLN A 103 -1.30 13.40 -8.14
N ILE A 104 -0.13 12.94 -7.68
CA ILE A 104 0.07 11.58 -7.15
C ILE A 104 0.78 11.68 -5.81
N ALA A 105 0.23 11.06 -4.78
CA ALA A 105 0.90 10.84 -3.51
C ALA A 105 1.04 9.34 -3.22
N VAL A 106 2.01 8.98 -2.39
CA VAL A 106 2.18 7.61 -1.90
C VAL A 106 2.21 7.62 -0.37
N ILE A 107 1.40 6.75 0.23
CA ILE A 107 1.39 6.50 1.67
C ILE A 107 1.51 4.99 1.87
N SER A 108 2.66 4.54 2.41
CA SER A 108 2.98 3.11 2.50
C SER A 108 3.72 2.75 3.79
N HIS A 109 3.73 1.45 4.11
CA HIS A 109 4.60 0.88 5.14
C HIS A 109 6.00 0.54 4.62
N SER A 110 6.30 0.77 3.35
CA SER A 110 7.67 0.73 2.82
C SER A 110 8.42 2.04 3.06
N TYR A 111 9.75 2.00 3.07
CA TYR A 111 10.57 3.21 3.20
C TYR A 111 10.50 4.05 1.93
N GLY A 112 10.48 5.38 2.09
CA GLY A 112 10.36 6.33 0.98
C GLY A 112 11.46 6.22 -0.09
N ASP A 113 12.68 5.90 0.31
CA ASP A 113 13.80 5.68 -0.64
C ASP A 113 13.59 4.43 -1.51
N ASN A 114 13.03 3.34 -0.94
CA ASN A 114 12.66 2.14 -1.69
C ASN A 114 11.51 2.44 -2.66
N ILE A 115 10.47 3.14 -2.19
CA ILE A 115 9.33 3.57 -3.03
C ILE A 115 9.84 4.34 -4.25
N LEU A 116 10.65 5.37 -4.04
CA LEU A 116 11.19 6.20 -5.12
C LEU A 116 12.12 5.42 -6.07
N ARG A 117 12.91 4.47 -5.54
CA ARG A 117 13.71 3.55 -6.36
C ARG A 117 12.83 2.70 -7.26
N ASP A 118 11.79 2.09 -6.68
CA ASP A 118 10.91 1.15 -7.37
C ASP A 118 10.06 1.88 -8.43
N TYR A 119 9.61 3.10 -8.14
CA TYR A 119 8.96 3.96 -9.12
C TYR A 119 9.86 4.23 -10.31
N ARG A 120 11.11 4.64 -10.09
CA ARG A 120 12.08 4.89 -11.17
C ARG A 120 12.37 3.64 -12.00
N GLN A 121 12.57 2.48 -11.34
CA GLN A 121 12.90 1.22 -12.02
C GLN A 121 11.72 0.67 -12.84
N ASN A 122 10.48 0.96 -12.45
CA ASN A 122 9.28 0.59 -13.18
C ASN A 122 8.81 1.66 -14.18
N GLY A 123 9.52 2.79 -14.31
CA GLY A 123 9.14 3.90 -15.19
C GLY A 123 7.83 4.57 -14.79
N LEU A 124 7.48 4.53 -13.51
CA LEU A 124 6.34 5.23 -12.95
C LEU A 124 6.67 6.73 -12.79
N PRO A 125 5.69 7.64 -12.92
CA PRO A 125 5.91 9.05 -12.67
C PRO A 125 6.25 9.29 -11.20
N GLU A 126 7.21 10.19 -10.95
CA GLU A 126 7.60 10.54 -9.59
C GLU A 126 6.40 11.13 -8.82
N PRO A 127 6.10 10.65 -7.60
CA PRO A 127 5.01 11.18 -6.80
C PRO A 127 5.33 12.58 -6.24
N ASP A 128 4.31 13.41 -6.07
CA ASP A 128 4.45 14.75 -5.49
C ASP A 128 4.73 14.70 -3.98
N LEU A 129 4.18 13.68 -3.31
CA LEU A 129 4.32 13.46 -1.88
C LEU A 129 4.54 11.96 -1.61
N VAL A 130 5.44 11.67 -0.68
CA VAL A 130 5.70 10.30 -0.18
C VAL A 130 5.73 10.31 1.34
N PHE A 131 5.01 9.38 1.94
CA PHE A 131 5.01 9.10 3.38
C PHE A 131 5.29 7.60 3.56
N GLY A 132 6.43 7.28 4.11
CA GLY A 132 6.93 5.91 4.25
C GLY A 132 7.15 5.49 5.70
N TRP A 133 7.78 4.34 5.87
CA TRP A 133 8.08 3.74 7.18
C TRP A 133 9.03 4.55 8.05
N GLU A 134 9.80 5.47 7.49
CA GLU A 134 10.67 6.40 8.23
C GLU A 134 9.91 7.39 9.12
N MET A 135 8.59 7.53 8.91
CA MET A 135 7.76 8.37 9.77
C MET A 135 7.62 7.75 11.17
N PRO A 136 7.43 8.57 12.23
CA PRO A 136 7.10 8.05 13.56
C PRO A 136 5.87 7.11 13.53
N PRO A 137 5.78 6.12 14.43
CA PRO A 137 4.70 5.13 14.41
C PRO A 137 3.29 5.72 14.44
N ASP A 138 3.07 6.80 15.19
CA ASP A 138 1.82 7.53 15.27
C ASP A 138 1.48 8.36 14.00
N GLN A 139 2.43 8.44 13.07
CA GLN A 139 2.30 9.12 11.77
C GLN A 139 2.25 8.16 10.58
N ARG A 140 2.08 6.85 10.82
CA ARG A 140 1.93 5.81 9.78
C ARG A 140 0.49 5.33 9.71
N LYS A 141 0.09 4.72 8.58
CA LYS A 141 -1.17 3.97 8.51
C LYS A 141 -1.29 2.97 9.69
N PRO A 142 -2.42 2.83 10.36
CA PRO A 142 -3.74 3.40 10.06
C PRO A 142 -4.01 4.81 10.62
N SER A 143 -2.99 5.48 11.21
CA SER A 143 -3.15 6.86 11.67
C SER A 143 -3.65 7.77 10.53
N PRO A 144 -4.57 8.70 10.79
CA PRO A 144 -5.03 9.67 9.79
C PRO A 144 -3.96 10.72 9.42
N TRP A 145 -2.88 10.82 10.19
CA TRP A 145 -1.89 11.88 10.08
C TRP A 145 -1.32 12.06 8.66
N PRO A 146 -0.82 11.02 7.94
CA PRO A 146 -0.21 11.24 6.62
C PRO A 146 -1.23 11.77 5.61
N LEU A 147 -2.48 11.32 5.66
CA LEU A 147 -3.53 11.80 4.77
C LEU A 147 -4.01 13.21 5.15
N GLN A 148 -4.05 13.56 6.44
CA GLN A 148 -4.28 14.93 6.90
C GLN A 148 -3.18 15.88 6.41
N GLU A 149 -1.92 15.42 6.40
CA GLU A 149 -0.80 16.20 5.90
C GLU A 149 -0.88 16.37 4.37
N VAL A 150 -1.35 15.35 3.63
CA VAL A 150 -1.68 15.47 2.20
C VAL A 150 -2.73 16.56 1.98
N LEU A 151 -3.86 16.49 2.68
CA LEU A 151 -4.93 17.50 2.60
C LEU A 151 -4.41 18.91 2.90
N ARG A 152 -3.62 19.07 3.95
CA ARG A 152 -3.03 20.34 4.36
C ARG A 152 -2.07 20.92 3.31
N ARG A 153 -1.20 20.08 2.71
CA ARG A 153 -0.18 20.53 1.73
C ARG A 153 -0.80 20.85 0.38
N THR A 154 -1.82 20.11 -0.03
CA THR A 154 -2.45 20.30 -1.33
C THR A 154 -3.57 21.34 -1.32
N GLY A 155 -4.20 21.57 -0.16
CA GLY A 155 -5.38 22.42 -0.03
C GLY A 155 -6.62 21.84 -0.70
N LEU A 156 -6.59 20.55 -1.10
CA LEU A 156 -7.72 19.87 -1.70
C LEU A 156 -8.75 19.47 -0.65
N SER A 157 -10.01 19.43 -1.04
CA SER A 157 -11.08 18.84 -0.23
C SER A 157 -11.04 17.31 -0.30
N PRO A 158 -11.58 16.59 0.72
CA PRO A 158 -11.57 15.12 0.73
C PRO A 158 -12.15 14.47 -0.52
N ASP A 159 -13.19 15.03 -1.11
CA ASP A 159 -13.89 14.53 -2.30
C ASP A 159 -13.08 14.70 -3.60
N GLU A 160 -12.04 15.53 -3.60
CA GLU A 160 -11.10 15.69 -4.71
C GLU A 160 -9.97 14.64 -4.71
N ILE A 161 -9.91 13.78 -3.67
CA ILE A 161 -8.86 12.79 -3.44
C ILE A 161 -9.45 11.38 -3.48
N LEU A 162 -8.72 10.43 -4.06
CA LEU A 162 -9.01 9.00 -3.95
C LEU A 162 -7.81 8.28 -3.34
N VAL A 163 -8.03 7.58 -2.23
CA VAL A 163 -7.05 6.62 -1.68
C VAL A 163 -7.26 5.26 -2.36
N ILE A 164 -6.17 4.63 -2.79
CA ILE A 164 -6.15 3.30 -3.43
C ILE A 164 -5.19 2.43 -2.62
N ASP A 165 -5.72 1.39 -1.98
CA ASP A 165 -4.95 0.52 -1.08
C ASP A 165 -5.60 -0.87 -1.03
N ASP A 166 -4.83 -1.92 -0.76
CA ASP A 166 -5.31 -3.31 -0.72
C ASP A 166 -5.66 -3.80 0.69
N LEU A 167 -5.22 -3.07 1.75
CA LEU A 167 -5.36 -3.51 3.14
C LEU A 167 -6.14 -2.54 4.03
N LYS A 168 -6.61 -3.11 5.15
CA LYS A 168 -7.40 -2.40 6.17
C LYS A 168 -6.73 -1.13 6.74
N PRO A 169 -5.40 -1.06 7.00
CA PRO A 169 -4.79 0.16 7.48
C PRO A 169 -5.00 1.38 6.59
N GLY A 170 -4.95 1.21 5.26
CA GLY A 170 -5.26 2.29 4.32
C GLY A 170 -6.74 2.66 4.31
N TYR A 171 -7.63 1.68 4.42
CA TYR A 171 -9.06 1.93 4.56
C TYR A 171 -9.37 2.74 5.84
N ASP A 172 -8.86 2.31 6.99
CA ASP A 172 -9.10 2.98 8.27
C ASP A 172 -8.60 4.44 8.24
N MET A 173 -7.42 4.69 7.67
CA MET A 173 -6.86 6.03 7.48
C MET A 173 -7.77 6.90 6.59
N ALA A 174 -8.23 6.37 5.47
CA ALA A 174 -9.10 7.11 4.54
C ALA A 174 -10.45 7.46 5.21
N MET A 175 -11.07 6.50 5.90
CA MET A 175 -12.34 6.72 6.60
C MET A 175 -12.20 7.76 7.72
N ALA A 176 -11.11 7.75 8.48
CA ALA A 176 -10.85 8.74 9.52
C ALA A 176 -10.71 10.17 8.98
N CYS A 177 -10.34 10.33 7.71
CA CYS A 177 -10.22 11.63 7.03
C CYS A 177 -11.45 11.99 6.17
N GLY A 178 -12.44 11.11 6.05
CA GLY A 178 -13.59 11.31 5.16
C GLY A 178 -13.23 11.32 3.67
N VAL A 179 -12.09 10.71 3.30
CA VAL A 179 -11.61 10.65 1.92
C VAL A 179 -12.14 9.39 1.23
N PRO A 180 -12.63 9.47 -0.01
CA PRO A 180 -12.98 8.30 -0.81
C PRO A 180 -11.88 7.25 -0.87
N PHE A 181 -12.28 5.97 -0.76
CA PHE A 181 -11.37 4.83 -0.77
C PHE A 181 -11.76 3.82 -1.85
N ALA A 182 -10.78 3.35 -2.58
CA ALA A 182 -10.87 2.29 -3.57
C ALA A 182 -10.02 1.09 -3.16
N ALA A 183 -10.63 -0.06 -2.96
CA ALA A 183 -9.94 -1.28 -2.63
C ALA A 183 -9.28 -1.91 -3.85
N ALA A 184 -7.97 -2.15 -3.76
CA ALA A 184 -7.12 -2.79 -4.77
C ALA A 184 -7.26 -4.32 -4.69
N GLY A 185 -8.38 -4.86 -5.16
CA GLY A 185 -8.71 -6.29 -5.10
C GLY A 185 -7.91 -7.19 -6.04
N TRP A 186 -6.90 -6.66 -6.73
CA TRP A 186 -5.96 -7.43 -7.57
C TRP A 186 -4.74 -7.94 -6.79
N ALA A 187 -4.55 -7.48 -5.55
CA ALA A 187 -3.40 -7.79 -4.72
C ALA A 187 -3.35 -9.27 -4.29
N ASN A 188 -4.50 -9.81 -3.89
CA ASN A 188 -4.62 -11.17 -3.39
C ASN A 188 -6.03 -11.74 -3.64
N ASP A 189 -6.18 -13.06 -3.41
CA ASP A 189 -7.45 -13.80 -3.52
C ASP A 189 -7.91 -14.36 -2.17
N ILE A 190 -7.60 -13.66 -1.07
CA ILE A 190 -7.92 -14.13 0.29
C ILE A 190 -9.36 -13.75 0.64
N PRO A 191 -10.24 -14.75 0.91
CA PRO A 191 -11.68 -14.53 1.07
C PRO A 191 -12.04 -13.55 2.19
N GLU A 192 -11.32 -13.58 3.32
CA GLU A 192 -11.55 -12.69 4.46
C GLU A 192 -11.27 -11.23 4.10
N ILE A 193 -10.17 -10.98 3.39
CA ILE A 193 -9.79 -9.62 2.95
C ILE A 193 -10.78 -9.14 1.90
N GLU A 194 -11.09 -9.96 0.90
CA GLU A 194 -12.07 -9.62 -0.14
C GLU A 194 -13.44 -9.33 0.46
N SER A 195 -13.91 -10.18 1.38
CA SER A 195 -15.21 -10.02 2.04
C SER A 195 -15.30 -8.70 2.82
N PHE A 196 -14.25 -8.36 3.58
CA PHE A 196 -14.17 -7.08 4.29
C PHE A 196 -14.19 -5.91 3.29
N MET A 197 -13.31 -5.94 2.30
CA MET A 197 -13.17 -4.84 1.34
C MET A 197 -14.46 -4.62 0.54
N ARG A 198 -15.11 -5.68 0.07
CA ARG A 198 -16.41 -5.56 -0.63
C ARG A 198 -17.53 -5.03 0.26
N ARG A 199 -17.50 -5.37 1.55
CA ARG A 199 -18.55 -4.95 2.49
C ARG A 199 -18.41 -3.48 2.89
N PHE A 200 -17.20 -2.99 3.09
CA PHE A 200 -16.95 -1.68 3.69
C PHE A 200 -16.45 -0.64 2.68
N SER A 201 -15.80 -1.04 1.60
CA SER A 201 -15.40 -0.11 0.53
C SER A 201 -16.52 0.03 -0.49
N ARG A 202 -16.89 1.27 -0.80
CA ARG A 202 -17.87 1.53 -1.87
C ARG A 202 -17.30 1.18 -3.25
N LEU A 203 -15.98 1.27 -3.40
CA LEU A 203 -15.25 1.00 -4.62
C LEU A 203 -14.32 -0.18 -4.36
N TYR A 204 -14.56 -1.29 -5.05
CA TYR A 204 -13.72 -2.48 -5.04
C TYR A 204 -13.41 -2.87 -6.48
N PHE A 205 -12.15 -2.90 -6.82
CA PHE A 205 -11.70 -3.25 -8.17
C PHE A 205 -10.89 -4.54 -8.16
N LYS A 206 -11.39 -5.59 -8.80
CA LYS A 206 -10.69 -6.88 -8.90
C LYS A 206 -9.50 -6.82 -9.87
N THR A 207 -9.48 -5.82 -10.75
CA THR A 207 -8.40 -5.61 -11.73
C THR A 207 -8.02 -4.14 -11.83
N VAL A 208 -6.76 -3.88 -12.18
CA VAL A 208 -6.27 -2.52 -12.47
C VAL A 208 -7.04 -1.89 -13.65
N SER A 209 -7.44 -2.70 -14.65
CA SER A 209 -8.27 -2.21 -15.77
C SER A 209 -9.60 -1.65 -15.29
N ALA A 210 -10.29 -2.33 -14.37
CA ALA A 210 -11.56 -1.83 -13.83
C ALA A 210 -11.40 -0.50 -13.06
N LEU A 211 -10.26 -0.31 -12.38
CA LEU A 211 -9.94 0.99 -11.78
C LEU A 211 -9.70 2.06 -12.86
N ALA A 212 -8.99 1.71 -13.94
CA ALA A 212 -8.75 2.64 -15.05
C ALA A 212 -10.08 3.09 -15.71
N ASP A 213 -10.96 2.13 -15.98
CA ASP A 213 -12.28 2.41 -16.53
C ASP A 213 -13.06 3.36 -15.61
N TYR A 214 -13.08 3.07 -14.30
CA TYR A 214 -13.75 3.92 -13.32
C TYR A 214 -13.18 5.35 -13.26
N LEU A 215 -11.86 5.50 -13.35
CA LEU A 215 -11.22 6.81 -13.25
C LEU A 215 -11.42 7.68 -14.50
N PHE A 216 -11.45 7.06 -15.68
CA PHE A 216 -11.26 7.76 -16.95
C PHE A 216 -12.41 7.57 -17.95
N ASP A 217 -13.33 6.65 -17.71
CA ASP A 217 -14.51 6.60 -18.57
C ASP A 217 -15.35 7.85 -18.33
N GLU A 218 -15.56 8.61 -19.36
CA GLU A 218 -16.55 9.67 -19.35
C GLU A 218 -17.90 9.01 -19.06
N GLU A 219 -18.61 9.49 -18.05
CA GLU A 219 -19.98 9.08 -17.77
C GLU A 219 -20.75 9.14 -19.09
N GLY A 220 -21.27 7.98 -19.50
CA GLY A 220 -21.80 7.70 -20.80
C GLY A 220 -22.50 8.88 -21.46
N SER A 221 -22.07 9.15 -22.69
CA SER A 221 -22.92 9.78 -23.68
C SER A 221 -24.18 8.91 -23.81
N LEU A 222 -25.22 9.26 -23.06
CA LEU A 222 -26.60 8.85 -23.34
C LEU A 222 -27.18 9.74 -24.43
#